data_625e2ca811ae5a68dc8904916a091e39
#
_entry.id   625e2ca811ae5a68dc8904916a091e39
#
_cell.length_a   1.000
_cell.length_b   1.000
_cell.length_c   1.000
_cell.angle_alpha   90.00
_cell.angle_beta   90.00
_cell.angle_gamma   90.00
#
_symmetry.space_group_name_H-M   'P 1'
#
loop_
_entity.id
_entity.type
_entity.pdbx_description
1 polymer ?
#
loop_
_entity_poly.entity_id
_entity_poly.type
_entity_poly.pdbx_seq_one_letter_code
_entity_poly.pdbx_strand_id
1 'polypeptide(L)'
;NADGSFILTVPPQGKALIIEPGQQVNNVVYPSIAEPLHLLLGHDVYANVKNVIDRPIYLPPIDIENAQTIDPNIDQVVTSAAIPGSAVTVFANSLFNQENQPYTGQLSITTVPTELTPAALPENLRPDLVVTIQPGEMVFTNPAPLSLPNLAGYAPGTEMDLWSINP
;
A
#
# COMPACT_ATOMS: atom_id res chain seq x y z
N ASN A 1 3.39 -18.32 -13.52
CA ASN A 1 3.40 -19.71 -13.02
C ASN A 1 2.40 -19.86 -11.85
N ALA A 2 1.95 -21.09 -11.60
CA ALA A 2 0.97 -21.37 -10.54
C ALA A 2 1.52 -21.12 -9.10
N ASP A 3 2.83 -21.10 -8.94
CA ASP A 3 3.55 -20.81 -7.69
C ASP A 3 3.83 -19.32 -7.48
N GLY A 4 3.30 -18.46 -8.34
CA GLY A 4 3.54 -17.01 -8.31
C GLY A 4 4.88 -16.57 -8.92
N SER A 5 5.76 -17.52 -9.33
CA SER A 5 7.01 -17.13 -9.97
C SER A 5 6.80 -16.59 -11.38
N PHE A 6 7.62 -15.63 -11.78
CA PHE A 6 7.59 -15.08 -13.14
C PHE A 6 9.01 -14.84 -13.67
N ILE A 7 9.13 -14.78 -14.98
CA ILE A 7 10.36 -14.41 -15.68
C ILE A 7 9.98 -13.41 -16.77
N LEU A 8 10.67 -12.28 -16.79
CA LEU A 8 10.51 -11.25 -17.81
C LEU A 8 11.83 -11.08 -18.57
N THR A 9 11.74 -10.94 -19.89
CA THR A 9 12.86 -10.47 -20.69
C THR A 9 12.74 -8.97 -20.87
N VAL A 10 13.67 -8.22 -20.31
CA VAL A 10 13.66 -6.77 -20.32
C VAL A 10 14.96 -6.22 -20.90
N PRO A 11 14.94 -5.04 -21.55
CA PRO A 11 16.17 -4.40 -21.99
C PRO A 11 17.00 -3.99 -20.78
N PRO A 12 18.34 -3.91 -20.89
CA PRO A 12 19.20 -3.43 -19.83
C PRO A 12 18.95 -1.95 -19.57
N GLN A 13 19.39 -1.50 -18.41
CA GLN A 13 19.35 -0.12 -17.90
C GLN A 13 18.04 0.27 -17.21
N GLY A 14 18.12 0.48 -15.91
CA GLY A 14 17.26 1.29 -15.05
C GLY A 14 15.76 1.24 -15.31
N LYS A 15 15.23 0.11 -15.72
CA LYS A 15 13.78 -0.03 -15.97
C LYS A 15 13.09 -0.31 -14.65
N ALA A 16 12.12 0.51 -14.34
CA ALA A 16 11.19 0.22 -13.28
C ALA A 16 10.32 -0.99 -13.65
N LEU A 17 10.06 -1.86 -12.69
CA LEU A 17 9.04 -2.90 -12.80
C LEU A 17 7.74 -2.31 -12.26
N ILE A 18 6.76 -2.15 -13.15
CA ILE A 18 5.42 -1.73 -12.77
C ILE A 18 4.55 -2.97 -12.70
N ILE A 19 3.85 -3.16 -11.58
CA ILE A 19 2.90 -4.23 -11.41
C ILE A 19 1.51 -3.61 -11.37
N GLU A 20 0.72 -3.90 -12.39
CA GLU A 20 -0.67 -3.48 -12.49
C GLU A 20 -1.58 -4.70 -12.26
N PRO A 21 -1.91 -5.05 -11.01
CA PRO A 21 -2.77 -6.21 -10.77
C PRO A 21 -4.20 -5.99 -11.22
N GLY A 22 -4.66 -4.78 -11.30
CA GLY A 22 -5.91 -4.21 -11.87
C GLY A 22 -7.14 -5.10 -12.05
N GLN A 23 -7.12 -6.32 -11.57
CA GLN A 23 -8.15 -7.31 -11.83
C GLN A 23 -8.46 -8.18 -10.62
N GLN A 24 -9.67 -8.68 -10.59
CA GLN A 24 -10.07 -9.69 -9.64
C GLN A 24 -9.44 -11.04 -10.00
N VAL A 25 -8.69 -11.60 -9.08
CA VAL A 25 -8.13 -12.95 -9.21
C VAL A 25 -8.69 -13.81 -8.07
N ASN A 26 -9.37 -14.92 -8.40
CA ASN A 26 -9.98 -15.81 -7.42
C ASN A 26 -10.89 -15.08 -6.40
N ASN A 27 -11.71 -14.16 -6.87
CA ASN A 27 -12.59 -13.29 -6.07
C ASN A 27 -11.86 -12.32 -5.11
N VAL A 28 -10.56 -12.17 -5.24
CA VAL A 28 -9.78 -11.17 -4.51
C VAL A 28 -9.51 -9.99 -5.43
N VAL A 29 -9.83 -8.78 -4.98
CA VAL A 29 -9.53 -7.55 -5.71
C VAL A 29 -8.19 -7.02 -5.23
N TYR A 30 -7.25 -6.87 -6.15
CA TYR A 30 -5.96 -6.26 -5.88
C TYR A 30 -5.95 -4.84 -6.42
N PRO A 31 -5.49 -3.87 -5.64
CA PRO A 31 -5.27 -2.53 -6.15
C PRO A 31 -4.11 -2.55 -7.15
N SER A 32 -4.12 -1.64 -8.10
CA SER A 32 -2.93 -1.41 -8.90
C SER A 32 -1.87 -0.74 -8.03
N ILE A 33 -0.65 -1.22 -8.15
CA ILE A 33 0.52 -0.53 -7.64
C ILE A 33 1.18 0.08 -8.87
N ALA A 34 0.93 1.36 -9.13
CA ALA A 34 1.50 2.07 -10.27
C ALA A 34 2.92 2.58 -9.97
N GLU A 35 3.42 2.37 -8.76
CA GLU A 35 4.75 2.82 -8.42
C GLU A 35 5.84 1.91 -8.99
N PRO A 36 6.91 2.50 -9.54
CA PRO A 36 8.02 1.72 -10.05
C PRO A 36 8.67 0.95 -8.90
N LEU A 37 8.51 -0.36 -8.90
CA LEU A 37 9.32 -1.21 -8.05
C LEU A 37 10.76 -1.15 -8.58
N HIS A 38 11.58 -0.35 -7.91
CA HIS A 38 13.02 -0.47 -8.10
C HIS A 38 13.41 -1.90 -7.72
N LEU A 39 14.09 -2.60 -8.63
CA LEU A 39 14.69 -3.87 -8.30
C LEU A 39 15.54 -3.65 -7.05
N LEU A 40 15.18 -4.31 -5.96
CA LEU A 40 15.69 -4.08 -4.60
C LEU A 40 17.19 -4.39 -4.41
N LEU A 41 17.90 -4.63 -5.50
CA LEU A 41 19.33 -4.90 -5.49
C LEU A 41 20.20 -3.63 -5.44
N GLY A 42 19.56 -2.45 -5.41
CA GLY A 42 20.31 -1.18 -5.39
C GLY A 42 21.15 -0.91 -6.64
N HIS A 43 20.89 -1.65 -7.73
CA HIS A 43 21.62 -1.52 -8.99
C HIS A 43 20.68 -1.74 -10.19
N ASP A 44 21.11 -1.24 -11.33
CA ASP A 44 20.40 -1.40 -12.60
C ASP A 44 20.31 -2.86 -13.05
N VAL A 45 19.36 -3.14 -13.95
CA VAL A 45 19.27 -4.43 -14.61
C VAL A 45 20.51 -4.66 -15.48
N TYR A 46 21.27 -5.70 -15.20
CA TYR A 46 22.43 -6.07 -15.97
C TYR A 46 22.03 -6.82 -17.24
N ALA A 47 22.71 -6.50 -18.34
CA ALA A 47 22.50 -7.16 -19.62
C ALA A 47 23.02 -8.60 -19.62
N ASN A 48 22.33 -9.49 -20.34
CA ASN A 48 22.74 -10.89 -20.60
C ASN A 48 22.95 -11.76 -19.35
N VAL A 49 22.35 -11.37 -18.22
CA VAL A 49 22.36 -12.15 -16.99
C VAL A 49 20.95 -12.27 -16.42
N LYS A 50 20.73 -13.29 -15.59
CA LYS A 50 19.53 -13.41 -14.81
C LYS A 50 19.61 -12.44 -13.61
N ASN A 51 18.82 -11.39 -13.67
CA ASN A 51 18.59 -10.52 -12.52
C ASN A 51 17.48 -11.13 -11.67
N VAL A 52 17.69 -11.29 -10.39
CA VAL A 52 16.76 -11.94 -9.48
C VAL A 52 16.26 -10.90 -8.48
N ILE A 53 14.94 -10.85 -8.31
CA ILE A 53 14.32 -10.14 -7.18
C ILE A 53 14.42 -11.10 -6.00
N ASP A 54 15.13 -10.72 -4.97
CA ASP A 54 15.46 -11.53 -3.80
C ASP A 54 14.34 -11.59 -2.76
N ARG A 55 13.29 -10.80 -2.97
CA ARG A 55 12.12 -10.72 -2.09
C ARG A 55 10.82 -11.00 -2.86
N PRO A 56 9.84 -11.67 -2.24
CA PRO A 56 8.50 -11.76 -2.79
C PRO A 56 7.89 -10.36 -2.98
N ILE A 57 7.18 -10.17 -4.08
CA ILE A 57 6.35 -8.99 -4.28
C ILE A 57 4.99 -9.30 -3.66
N TYR A 58 4.63 -8.56 -2.63
CA TYR A 58 3.34 -8.69 -1.98
C TYR A 58 2.38 -7.62 -2.50
N LEU A 59 1.24 -8.07 -2.97
CA LEU A 59 0.15 -7.20 -3.38
C LEU A 59 -0.94 -7.27 -2.31
N PRO A 60 -1.08 -6.24 -1.46
CA PRO A 60 -2.15 -6.25 -0.46
C PRO A 60 -3.50 -6.19 -1.17
N PRO A 61 -4.43 -7.11 -0.86
CA PRO A 61 -5.77 -7.06 -1.43
C PRO A 61 -6.57 -5.89 -0.84
N ILE A 62 -7.57 -5.43 -1.59
CA ILE A 62 -8.60 -4.57 -1.01
C ILE A 62 -9.45 -5.45 -0.09
N ASP A 63 -9.59 -5.05 1.16
CA ASP A 63 -10.52 -5.66 2.10
C ASP A 63 -11.95 -5.19 1.80
N ILE A 64 -12.60 -5.88 0.86
CA ILE A 64 -13.93 -5.50 0.37
C ILE A 64 -14.98 -5.57 1.50
N GLU A 65 -14.83 -6.52 2.43
CA GLU A 65 -15.78 -6.69 3.53
C GLU A 65 -15.77 -5.51 4.51
N ASN A 66 -14.63 -4.86 4.68
CA ASN A 66 -14.45 -3.69 5.54
C ASN A 66 -14.30 -2.38 4.73
N ALA A 67 -14.32 -2.44 3.40
CA ALA A 67 -14.21 -1.26 2.57
C ALA A 67 -15.47 -0.39 2.68
N GLN A 68 -15.27 0.92 2.63
CA GLN A 68 -16.36 1.89 2.63
C GLN A 68 -16.37 2.68 1.32
N THR A 69 -17.55 2.84 0.75
CA THR A 69 -17.72 3.69 -0.45
C THR A 69 -17.62 5.15 -0.06
N ILE A 70 -16.79 5.89 -0.75
CA ILE A 70 -16.57 7.31 -0.49
C ILE A 70 -17.62 8.14 -1.23
N ASP A 71 -18.32 9.00 -0.48
CA ASP A 71 -19.09 10.12 -1.02
C ASP A 71 -18.23 11.38 -0.90
N PRO A 72 -17.80 11.99 -2.01
CA PRO A 72 -16.93 13.14 -1.97
C PRO A 72 -17.57 14.39 -1.36
N ASN A 73 -18.87 14.40 -1.12
CA ASN A 73 -19.60 15.59 -0.64
C ASN A 73 -19.72 15.65 0.88
N ILE A 74 -19.33 14.61 1.62
CA ILE A 74 -19.47 14.54 3.07
C ILE A 74 -18.17 14.11 3.75
N ASP A 75 -17.99 14.51 5.00
CA ASP A 75 -16.93 13.98 5.85
C ASP A 75 -17.28 12.54 6.24
N GLN A 76 -16.30 11.65 6.13
CA GLN A 76 -16.47 10.23 6.44
C GLN A 76 -15.29 9.70 7.25
N VAL A 77 -15.55 8.67 8.04
CA VAL A 77 -14.50 7.93 8.76
C VAL A 77 -14.49 6.50 8.26
N VAL A 78 -13.43 6.12 7.60
CA VAL A 78 -13.19 4.74 7.14
C VAL A 78 -12.50 3.97 8.25
N THR A 79 -13.06 2.83 8.63
CA THR A 79 -12.53 1.94 9.67
C THR A 79 -12.35 0.53 9.12
N SER A 80 -11.57 -0.30 9.80
CA SER A 80 -11.46 -1.72 9.47
C SER A 80 -11.78 -2.57 10.69
N ALA A 81 -12.74 -3.47 10.56
CA ALA A 81 -13.04 -4.44 11.62
C ALA A 81 -11.91 -5.46 11.80
N ALA A 82 -11.12 -5.71 10.75
CA ALA A 82 -9.94 -6.57 10.81
C ALA A 82 -8.80 -5.93 11.63
N ILE A 83 -8.81 -4.59 11.80
CA ILE A 83 -7.82 -3.83 12.57
C ILE A 83 -8.59 -2.92 13.55
N PRO A 84 -9.12 -3.46 14.65
CA PRO A 84 -9.91 -2.68 15.60
C PRO A 84 -9.15 -1.46 16.14
N GLY A 85 -9.75 -0.29 16.04
CA GLY A 85 -9.11 0.99 16.41
C GLY A 85 -8.42 1.70 15.27
N SER A 86 -8.34 1.11 14.08
CA SER A 86 -7.89 1.82 12.88
C SER A 86 -9.00 2.70 12.32
N ALA A 87 -8.64 3.92 11.92
CA ALA A 87 -9.56 4.83 11.25
C ALA A 87 -8.79 5.85 10.42
N VAL A 88 -9.32 6.21 9.26
CA VAL A 88 -8.88 7.36 8.47
C VAL A 88 -10.06 8.28 8.22
N THR A 89 -9.89 9.57 8.51
CA THR A 89 -10.92 10.56 8.23
C THR A 89 -10.70 11.15 6.84
N VAL A 90 -11.72 11.04 6.01
CA VAL A 90 -11.77 11.62 4.67
C VAL A 90 -12.72 12.81 4.73
N PHE A 91 -12.18 14.03 4.57
CA PHE A 91 -13.01 15.23 4.54
C PHE A 91 -13.70 15.38 3.19
N ALA A 92 -14.84 16.06 3.19
CA ALA A 92 -15.56 16.38 1.95
C ALA A 92 -14.62 17.09 0.95
N ASN A 93 -14.71 16.69 -0.31
CA ASN A 93 -13.91 17.24 -1.40
C ASN A 93 -12.39 17.22 -1.17
N SER A 94 -11.87 16.22 -0.44
CA SER A 94 -10.44 16.13 -0.14
C SER A 94 -9.73 14.94 -0.75
N LEU A 95 -10.44 13.94 -1.26
CA LEU A 95 -9.85 12.72 -1.83
C LEU A 95 -10.06 12.67 -3.36
N PHE A 96 -8.96 12.56 -4.09
CA PHE A 96 -8.94 12.57 -5.55
C PHE A 96 -8.14 11.38 -6.09
N ASN A 97 -8.51 10.93 -7.27
CA ASN A 97 -7.73 9.94 -8.03
C ASN A 97 -6.59 10.62 -8.81
N GLN A 98 -5.80 9.83 -9.53
CA GLN A 98 -4.68 10.33 -10.34
C GLN A 98 -5.09 11.28 -11.45
N GLU A 99 -6.31 11.15 -11.99
CA GLU A 99 -6.86 12.04 -13.01
C GLU A 99 -7.42 13.33 -12.40
N ASN A 100 -7.16 13.58 -11.11
CA ASN A 100 -7.68 14.73 -10.37
C ASN A 100 -9.21 14.81 -10.36
N GLN A 101 -9.88 13.65 -10.36
CA GLN A 101 -11.32 13.55 -10.21
C GLN A 101 -11.65 13.18 -8.75
N PRO A 102 -12.75 13.71 -8.18
CA PRO A 102 -13.20 13.29 -6.86
C PRO A 102 -13.37 11.76 -6.80
N TYR A 103 -12.78 11.15 -5.80
CA TYR A 103 -12.84 9.70 -5.65
C TYR A 103 -14.20 9.27 -5.08
N THR A 104 -14.83 8.30 -5.73
CA THR A 104 -16.16 7.75 -5.34
C THR A 104 -16.14 6.22 -5.18
N GLY A 105 -14.95 5.61 -5.22
CA GLY A 105 -14.78 4.17 -5.07
C GLY A 105 -14.75 3.71 -3.61
N GLN A 106 -14.37 2.47 -3.43
CA GLN A 106 -14.20 1.87 -2.10
C GLN A 106 -12.83 2.18 -1.54
N LEU A 107 -12.77 2.53 -0.27
CA LEU A 107 -11.53 2.74 0.49
C LEU A 107 -11.47 1.75 1.65
N SER A 108 -10.33 1.10 1.84
CA SER A 108 -10.11 0.15 2.94
C SER A 108 -8.75 0.36 3.59
N ILE A 109 -8.63 -0.10 4.83
CA ILE A 109 -7.36 -0.15 5.56
C ILE A 109 -7.00 -1.62 5.73
N THR A 110 -5.84 -2.04 5.24
CA THR A 110 -5.39 -3.43 5.24
C THR A 110 -4.01 -3.54 5.89
N THR A 111 -3.75 -4.61 6.61
CA THR A 111 -2.41 -4.89 7.15
C THR A 111 -1.47 -5.39 6.07
N VAL A 112 -0.20 -5.03 6.20
CA VAL A 112 0.89 -5.58 5.39
C VAL A 112 1.83 -6.32 6.32
N PRO A 113 2.15 -7.60 6.07
CA PRO A 113 3.19 -8.29 6.82
C PRO A 113 4.52 -7.53 6.76
N THR A 114 5.19 -7.36 7.90
CA THR A 114 6.40 -6.54 7.99
C THR A 114 7.54 -7.05 7.11
N GLU A 115 7.58 -8.36 6.88
CA GLU A 115 8.55 -9.03 6.01
C GLU A 115 8.22 -8.91 4.50
N LEU A 116 7.01 -8.43 4.17
CA LEU A 116 6.50 -8.32 2.80
C LEU A 116 6.26 -6.86 2.39
N THR A 117 6.83 -5.91 3.12
CA THR A 117 6.77 -4.49 2.73
C THR A 117 7.42 -4.26 1.37
N PRO A 118 6.91 -3.31 0.54
CA PRO A 118 7.41 -3.09 -0.82
C PRO A 118 8.90 -2.71 -0.85
N ALA A 119 9.38 -2.01 0.17
CA ALA A 119 10.81 -1.75 0.38
C ALA A 119 11.28 -2.42 1.66
N ALA A 120 12.58 -2.73 1.72
CA ALA A 120 13.19 -3.23 2.96
C ALA A 120 13.11 -2.15 4.04
N LEU A 121 12.61 -2.55 5.21
CA LEU A 121 12.65 -1.65 6.36
C LEU A 121 14.10 -1.42 6.80
N PRO A 122 14.44 -0.24 7.34
CA PRO A 122 15.73 0.00 7.96
C PRO A 122 16.05 -1.09 9.00
N GLU A 123 17.33 -1.47 9.12
CA GLU A 123 17.76 -2.61 9.94
C GLU A 123 17.26 -2.56 11.40
N ASN A 124 17.15 -1.34 11.94
CA ASN A 124 16.71 -1.11 13.32
C ASN A 124 15.22 -0.77 13.45
N LEU A 125 14.47 -0.72 12.36
CA LEU A 125 13.05 -0.41 12.39
C LEU A 125 12.25 -1.71 12.56
N ARG A 126 11.49 -1.79 13.63
CA ARG A 126 10.61 -2.92 13.97
C ARG A 126 9.24 -2.36 14.31
N PRO A 127 8.42 -2.04 13.30
CA PRO A 127 7.08 -1.51 13.56
C PRO A 127 6.18 -2.59 14.16
N ASP A 128 5.34 -2.20 15.10
CA ASP A 128 4.31 -3.08 15.68
C ASP A 128 3.18 -3.34 14.66
N LEU A 129 3.00 -2.43 13.72
CA LEU A 129 1.94 -2.49 12.71
C LEU A 129 2.39 -1.79 11.42
N VAL A 130 2.16 -2.45 10.30
CA VAL A 130 2.24 -1.84 8.96
C VAL A 130 0.87 -1.93 8.33
N VAL A 131 0.37 -0.82 7.84
CA VAL A 131 -0.92 -0.74 7.15
C VAL A 131 -0.77 -0.07 5.80
N THR A 132 -1.68 -0.38 4.91
CA THR A 132 -1.87 0.33 3.66
C THR A 132 -3.31 0.80 3.55
N ILE A 133 -3.51 1.98 2.98
CA ILE A 133 -4.84 2.52 2.66
C ILE A 133 -5.04 2.26 1.16
N GLN A 134 -6.07 1.51 0.83
CA GLN A 134 -6.30 0.99 -0.52
C GLN A 134 -7.60 1.49 -1.14
N PRO A 135 -7.60 1.81 -2.45
CA PRO A 135 -6.48 1.72 -3.38
C PRO A 135 -5.41 2.77 -3.09
N GLY A 136 -4.18 2.48 -3.48
CA GLY A 136 -3.06 3.44 -3.44
C GLY A 136 -3.23 4.58 -4.47
N GLU A 137 -2.26 5.49 -4.49
CA GLU A 137 -2.16 6.59 -5.48
C GLU A 137 -3.29 7.63 -5.41
N MET A 138 -4.07 7.61 -4.33
CA MET A 138 -5.05 8.66 -4.05
C MET A 138 -4.36 9.88 -3.46
N VAL A 139 -4.85 11.06 -3.82
CA VAL A 139 -4.34 12.33 -3.31
C VAL A 139 -5.31 12.89 -2.28
N PHE A 140 -4.84 13.06 -1.05
CA PHE A 140 -5.55 13.83 -0.03
C PHE A 140 -5.12 15.29 -0.10
N THR A 141 -6.02 16.18 -0.49
CA THR A 141 -5.73 17.63 -0.57
C THR A 141 -5.77 18.31 0.81
N ASN A 142 -6.45 17.69 1.77
CA ASN A 142 -6.39 18.05 3.18
C ASN A 142 -5.74 16.92 3.98
N PRO A 143 -4.96 17.22 5.03
CA PRO A 143 -4.44 16.19 5.91
C PRO A 143 -5.55 15.27 6.43
N ALA A 144 -5.42 13.97 6.21
CA ALA A 144 -6.38 12.97 6.67
C ALA A 144 -5.96 12.44 8.05
N PRO A 145 -6.70 12.73 9.14
CA PRO A 145 -6.41 12.13 10.43
C PRO A 145 -6.41 10.62 10.36
N LEU A 146 -5.33 10.01 10.85
CA LEU A 146 -5.16 8.56 10.91
C LEU A 146 -5.09 8.13 12.38
N SER A 147 -5.90 7.15 12.74
CA SER A 147 -5.83 6.45 14.03
C SER A 147 -5.40 5.02 13.79
N LEU A 148 -4.52 4.52 14.63
CA LEU A 148 -4.06 3.13 14.61
C LEU A 148 -4.14 2.53 16.03
N PRO A 149 -4.35 1.21 16.16
CA PRO A 149 -4.39 0.58 17.47
C PRO A 149 -3.02 0.63 18.16
N ASN A 150 -3.03 0.89 19.46
CA ASN A 150 -1.84 0.83 20.30
C ASN A 150 -1.56 -0.64 20.71
N LEU A 151 -0.93 -1.40 19.84
CA LEU A 151 -0.70 -2.83 20.04
C LEU A 151 0.33 -3.10 21.15
N ALA A 152 1.30 -2.24 21.32
CA ALA A 152 2.36 -2.38 22.34
C ALA A 152 1.93 -1.86 23.72
N GLY A 153 0.75 -1.23 23.85
CA GLY A 153 0.24 -0.73 25.13
C GLY A 153 1.00 0.47 25.68
N TYR A 154 1.53 1.33 24.82
CA TYR A 154 2.20 2.57 25.23
C TYR A 154 1.30 3.47 26.07
N ALA A 155 1.91 4.13 27.04
CA ALA A 155 1.17 5.08 27.87
C ALA A 155 0.65 6.28 27.06
N PRO A 156 -0.49 6.88 27.45
CA PRO A 156 -0.97 8.11 26.83
C PRO A 156 0.09 9.21 26.85
N GLY A 157 0.28 9.89 25.72
CA GLY A 157 1.28 10.93 25.55
C GLY A 157 2.68 10.42 25.16
N THR A 158 2.87 9.12 24.95
CA THR A 158 4.11 8.61 24.39
C THR A 158 4.26 9.10 22.95
N GLU A 159 5.39 9.75 22.66
CA GLU A 159 5.74 10.15 21.29
C GLU A 159 6.13 8.91 20.50
N MET A 160 5.65 8.82 19.29
CA MET A 160 5.90 7.71 18.37
C MET A 160 6.23 8.24 16.99
N ASP A 161 7.17 7.58 16.32
CA ASP A 161 7.48 7.89 14.93
C ASP A 161 6.45 7.23 14.01
N LEU A 162 5.95 8.00 13.04
CA LEU A 162 5.19 7.49 11.92
C LEU A 162 6.09 7.47 10.68
N TRP A 163 6.22 6.30 10.07
CA TRP A 163 6.98 6.12 8.85
C TRP A 163 6.04 5.83 7.69
N SER A 164 6.22 6.53 6.59
CA SER A 164 5.58 6.17 5.32
C SER A 164 6.60 5.47 4.42
N ILE A 165 6.18 4.41 3.77
CA ILE A 165 6.95 3.75 2.72
C ILE A 165 6.44 4.34 1.40
N ASN A 166 7.33 5.00 0.68
CA ASN A 166 7.10 5.46 -0.67
C ASN A 166 7.99 4.61 -1.56
N PRO A 167 7.43 3.56 -2.20
CA PRO A 167 8.19 2.61 -3.00
C PRO A 167 8.77 3.21 -4.28
#